data_32f64f9c2915c4617b94f597152c846f
#
_entry.id   32f64f9c2915c4617b94f597152c846f
#
_cell.length_a   1.000
_cell.length_b   1.000
_cell.length_c   1.000
_cell.angle_alpha   90.00
_cell.angle_beta   90.00
_cell.angle_gamma   90.00
#
_symmetry.space_group_name_H-M   'P 1'
#
loop_
_entity.id
_entity.type
_entity.pdbx_description
1 polymer ?
#
loop_
_entity_poly.entity_id
_entity_poly.type
_entity_poly.pdbx_seq_one_letter_code
_entity_poly.pdbx_strand_id
1 'polypeptide(L)'
;MNKKISISLAITIAIIAMTVTFSVTMVLAGQHFNNTVSSVKEKENMYSKLAEIDKYVRDNAYYEINDDTLNDTIASGYMLGTGDRAAVYYTANAYAELQDIADGKLMGIGVDVVKDASGAARIIRVYEDSPAAEAGLEKGGYITAIDGTDVKGLTRDNVTSRLRGETGTTVTVTYLNPASEEQEITLTRSRYTIPSVEYQLLADNSGYVKISAFNNNTASQLDYAIHQLTSSGATGLIFDVRNTSGGSLDAAVASISLLCGEGDVVSALYKDGSTEVLGTSNSDEVDLPMTVLVNSGSSYCAELFASSIRDFGKGKIVGVTTAGKGTIQADPYQLDDGSAVVITVAKMLTAKGESFDGVGVAPDVESTLTSEQEQSFYDLTPDIDPQVARCQEVLAQALGNGGTDEEGDASDQDVNTTENTEGTEDAGSDAASDESASSEG
;
A
#
# COMPACT_ATOMS: atom_id res chain seq x y z
N MET A 1 -41.97 -22.59 -53.10
CA MET A 1 -43.29 -22.92 -52.46
C MET A 1 -43.48 -22.00 -51.28
N ASN A 2 -44.23 -20.91 -51.47
CA ASN A 2 -44.62 -20.03 -50.35
C ASN A 2 -45.81 -20.68 -49.61
N LYS A 3 -45.56 -21.30 -48.46
CA LYS A 3 -46.60 -21.76 -47.59
C LYS A 3 -47.25 -20.51 -46.91
N LYS A 4 -48.41 -20.12 -47.37
CA LYS A 4 -49.22 -19.07 -46.72
C LYS A 4 -49.71 -19.62 -45.38
N ILE A 5 -49.26 -19.01 -44.30
CA ILE A 5 -49.77 -19.28 -42.94
C ILE A 5 -51.25 -18.82 -42.90
N SER A 6 -52.16 -19.64 -42.38
CA SER A 6 -53.56 -19.23 -42.25
C SER A 6 -53.66 -18.06 -41.21
N ILE A 7 -54.55 -17.13 -41.48
CA ILE A 7 -54.79 -15.96 -40.60
C ILE A 7 -55.11 -16.41 -39.17
N SER A 8 -55.85 -17.48 -38.99
CA SER A 8 -56.16 -18.07 -37.70
C SER A 8 -54.90 -18.52 -36.94
N LEU A 9 -53.99 -19.24 -37.64
CA LEU A 9 -52.73 -19.68 -37.03
C LEU A 9 -51.82 -18.49 -36.65
N ALA A 10 -51.77 -17.46 -37.50
CA ALA A 10 -50.98 -16.24 -37.20
C ALA A 10 -51.52 -15.50 -35.96
N ILE A 11 -52.82 -15.41 -35.82
CA ILE A 11 -53.48 -14.79 -34.64
C ILE A 11 -53.19 -15.63 -33.37
N THR A 12 -53.26 -16.96 -33.46
CA THR A 12 -52.98 -17.83 -32.30
C THR A 12 -51.52 -17.68 -31.85
N ILE A 13 -50.55 -17.65 -32.78
CA ILE A 13 -49.14 -17.43 -32.46
C ILE A 13 -48.95 -16.04 -31.82
N ALA A 14 -49.58 -15.00 -32.35
CA ALA A 14 -49.46 -13.64 -31.78
C ALA A 14 -50.05 -13.56 -30.34
N ILE A 15 -51.18 -14.23 -30.08
CA ILE A 15 -51.75 -14.28 -28.72
C ILE A 15 -50.81 -15.04 -27.77
N ILE A 16 -50.26 -16.17 -28.17
CA ILE A 16 -49.31 -16.93 -27.33
C ILE A 16 -48.08 -16.08 -27.06
N ALA A 17 -47.50 -15.43 -28.09
CA ALA A 17 -46.33 -14.57 -27.94
C ALA A 17 -46.63 -13.40 -26.94
N MET A 18 -47.77 -12.73 -27.08
CA MET A 18 -48.18 -11.67 -26.17
C MET A 18 -48.34 -12.18 -24.73
N THR A 19 -48.97 -13.36 -24.54
CA THR A 19 -49.15 -13.94 -23.20
C THR A 19 -47.82 -14.29 -22.56
N VAL A 20 -46.90 -14.90 -23.29
CA VAL A 20 -45.53 -15.24 -22.82
C VAL A 20 -44.77 -13.99 -22.49
N THR A 21 -44.73 -12.99 -23.39
CA THR A 21 -44.04 -11.72 -23.15
C THR A 21 -44.61 -11.00 -21.91
N PHE A 22 -45.92 -10.93 -21.78
CA PHE A 22 -46.57 -10.32 -20.62
C PHE A 22 -46.24 -11.04 -19.32
N SER A 23 -46.26 -12.39 -19.32
CA SER A 23 -45.92 -13.18 -18.14
C SER A 23 -44.45 -13.01 -17.73
N VAL A 24 -43.52 -13.02 -18.68
CA VAL A 24 -42.08 -12.81 -18.43
C VAL A 24 -41.83 -11.39 -17.91
N THR A 25 -42.44 -10.38 -18.55
CA THR A 25 -42.33 -8.99 -18.12
C THR A 25 -42.86 -8.78 -16.72
N MET A 26 -44.01 -9.42 -16.41
CA MET A 26 -44.63 -9.32 -15.08
C MET A 26 -43.77 -9.97 -13.99
N VAL A 27 -43.14 -11.10 -14.25
CA VAL A 27 -42.21 -11.77 -13.32
C VAL A 27 -40.98 -10.91 -13.10
N LEU A 28 -40.33 -10.41 -14.17
CA LEU A 28 -39.16 -9.56 -14.06
C LEU A 28 -39.48 -8.22 -13.36
N ALA A 29 -40.60 -7.60 -13.69
CA ALA A 29 -41.07 -6.38 -13.03
C ALA A 29 -41.38 -6.63 -11.54
N GLY A 30 -42.00 -7.76 -11.22
CA GLY A 30 -42.27 -8.15 -9.83
C GLY A 30 -41.01 -8.43 -9.02
N GLN A 31 -40.03 -9.10 -9.61
CA GLN A 31 -38.74 -9.31 -8.96
C GLN A 31 -37.98 -7.99 -8.73
N HIS A 32 -37.93 -7.13 -9.74
CA HIS A 32 -37.33 -5.81 -9.62
C HIS A 32 -38.01 -4.95 -8.56
N PHE A 33 -39.37 -4.93 -8.56
CA PHE A 33 -40.14 -4.21 -7.56
C PHE A 33 -39.93 -4.75 -6.14
N ASN A 34 -39.95 -6.07 -5.94
CA ASN A 34 -39.69 -6.68 -4.63
C ASN A 34 -38.30 -6.36 -4.11
N ASN A 35 -37.27 -6.44 -4.97
CA ASN A 35 -35.91 -6.07 -4.60
C ASN A 35 -35.81 -4.59 -4.22
N THR A 36 -36.48 -3.71 -4.98
CA THR A 36 -36.52 -2.27 -4.71
C THR A 36 -37.21 -1.97 -3.41
N VAL A 37 -38.38 -2.59 -3.17
CA VAL A 37 -39.19 -2.38 -1.93
C VAL A 37 -38.45 -2.94 -0.70
N SER A 38 -37.80 -4.09 -0.81
CA SER A 38 -36.97 -4.64 0.29
C SER A 38 -35.84 -3.68 0.66
N SER A 39 -35.09 -3.18 -0.33
CA SER A 39 -34.03 -2.21 -0.09
C SER A 39 -34.50 -0.87 0.48
N VAL A 40 -35.69 -0.42 0.08
CA VAL A 40 -36.35 0.80 0.63
C VAL A 40 -36.69 0.61 2.10
N LYS A 41 -37.25 -0.56 2.48
CA LYS A 41 -37.64 -0.83 3.87
C LYS A 41 -36.44 -0.93 4.81
N GLU A 42 -35.34 -1.52 4.37
CA GLU A 42 -34.08 -1.55 5.15
C GLU A 42 -33.50 -0.15 5.33
N LYS A 43 -33.46 0.64 4.25
CA LYS A 43 -33.01 2.04 4.29
C LYS A 43 -33.95 2.90 5.15
N GLU A 44 -35.25 2.71 5.07
CA GLU A 44 -36.25 3.43 5.87
C GLU A 44 -35.99 3.25 7.38
N ASN A 45 -35.66 2.04 7.84
CA ASN A 45 -35.35 1.79 9.25
C ASN A 45 -34.06 2.54 9.69
N MET A 46 -33.05 2.57 8.86
CA MET A 46 -31.78 3.29 9.16
C MET A 46 -32.02 4.80 9.22
N TYR A 47 -32.68 5.37 8.21
CA TYR A 47 -32.96 6.80 8.16
C TYR A 47 -33.98 7.25 9.24
N SER A 48 -34.97 6.44 9.58
CA SER A 48 -35.89 6.72 10.69
C SER A 48 -35.19 6.83 12.02
N LYS A 49 -34.22 5.92 12.30
CA LYS A 49 -33.43 5.98 13.52
C LYS A 49 -32.56 7.24 13.58
N LEU A 50 -31.90 7.60 12.46
CA LEU A 50 -31.09 8.83 12.39
C LEU A 50 -31.99 10.07 12.57
N ALA A 51 -33.17 10.12 11.94
CA ALA A 51 -34.09 11.24 12.08
C ALA A 51 -34.63 11.39 13.52
N GLU A 52 -34.89 10.28 14.23
CA GLU A 52 -35.28 10.31 15.65
C GLU A 52 -34.16 10.86 16.53
N ILE A 53 -32.93 10.43 16.30
CA ILE A 53 -31.73 10.93 17.02
C ILE A 53 -31.56 12.43 16.73
N ASP A 54 -31.56 12.83 15.47
CA ASP A 54 -31.38 14.22 15.04
C ASP A 54 -32.43 15.14 15.69
N LYS A 55 -33.72 14.74 15.64
CA LYS A 55 -34.79 15.48 16.28
C LYS A 55 -34.54 15.64 17.78
N TYR A 56 -34.22 14.55 18.49
CA TYR A 56 -33.98 14.61 19.95
C TYR A 56 -32.80 15.51 20.28
N VAL A 57 -31.71 15.41 19.52
CA VAL A 57 -30.52 16.21 19.73
C VAL A 57 -30.80 17.70 19.48
N ARG A 58 -31.45 18.05 18.37
CA ARG A 58 -31.75 19.45 18.05
C ARG A 58 -32.75 20.08 19.02
N ASP A 59 -33.69 19.30 19.56
CA ASP A 59 -34.65 19.79 20.54
C ASP A 59 -34.05 20.02 21.96
N ASN A 60 -32.93 19.34 22.30
CA ASN A 60 -32.44 19.29 23.65
C ASN A 60 -30.95 19.71 23.82
N ALA A 61 -30.19 19.84 22.75
CA ALA A 61 -28.75 20.14 22.85
C ALA A 61 -28.49 21.54 23.45
N TYR A 62 -27.54 21.60 24.34
CA TYR A 62 -27.09 22.86 24.93
C TYR A 62 -26.17 23.65 24.00
N TYR A 63 -25.36 22.93 23.20
CA TYR A 63 -24.42 23.53 22.25
C TYR A 63 -25.02 23.62 20.85
N GLU A 64 -24.59 24.63 20.11
CA GLU A 64 -24.96 24.77 18.70
C GLU A 64 -24.39 23.62 17.89
N ILE A 65 -25.19 23.07 16.99
CA ILE A 65 -24.82 21.95 16.12
C ILE A 65 -24.27 22.52 14.81
N ASN A 66 -23.06 22.11 14.46
CA ASN A 66 -22.51 22.37 13.15
C ASN A 66 -22.94 21.24 12.20
N ASP A 67 -23.80 21.59 11.24
CA ASP A 67 -24.41 20.62 10.30
C ASP A 67 -23.38 19.98 9.37
N ASP A 68 -22.35 20.72 8.93
CA ASP A 68 -21.30 20.20 8.06
C ASP A 68 -20.47 19.12 8.80
N THR A 69 -20.04 19.45 10.03
CA THR A 69 -19.30 18.48 10.87
C THR A 69 -20.15 17.25 11.21
N LEU A 70 -21.47 17.46 11.46
CA LEU A 70 -22.39 16.34 11.74
C LEU A 70 -22.52 15.43 10.53
N ASN A 71 -22.72 15.98 9.33
CA ASN A 71 -22.87 15.22 8.09
C ASN A 71 -21.59 14.43 7.76
N ASP A 72 -20.42 15.06 7.85
CA ASP A 72 -19.11 14.40 7.64
C ASP A 72 -18.91 13.25 8.64
N THR A 73 -19.29 13.46 9.91
CA THR A 73 -19.17 12.44 10.95
C THR A 73 -20.11 11.26 10.71
N ILE A 74 -21.33 11.51 10.26
CA ILE A 74 -22.31 10.47 9.89
C ILE A 74 -21.78 9.65 8.71
N ALA A 75 -21.26 10.31 7.67
CA ALA A 75 -20.69 9.65 6.51
C ALA A 75 -19.48 8.78 6.89
N SER A 76 -18.56 9.32 7.70
CA SER A 76 -17.43 8.57 8.25
C SER A 76 -17.88 7.37 9.09
N GLY A 77 -18.89 7.56 9.96
CA GLY A 77 -19.47 6.50 10.77
C GLY A 77 -20.14 5.41 9.94
N TYR A 78 -20.77 5.77 8.82
CA TYR A 78 -21.32 4.80 7.88
C TYR A 78 -20.23 3.91 7.28
N MET A 79 -19.14 4.52 6.79
CA MET A 79 -18.03 3.76 6.22
C MET A 79 -17.40 2.83 7.26
N LEU A 80 -17.17 3.30 8.47
CA LEU A 80 -16.65 2.48 9.57
C LEU A 80 -17.60 1.30 9.89
N GLY A 81 -18.92 1.53 9.81
CA GLY A 81 -19.97 0.52 10.06
C GLY A 81 -20.06 -0.57 9.01
N THR A 82 -19.42 -0.43 7.83
CA THR A 82 -19.40 -1.46 6.78
C THR A 82 -18.59 -2.69 7.16
N GLY A 83 -17.66 -2.56 8.12
CA GLY A 83 -16.70 -3.60 8.49
C GLY A 83 -15.52 -3.73 7.53
N ASP A 84 -15.49 -2.97 6.45
CA ASP A 84 -14.34 -2.85 5.56
C ASP A 84 -13.31 -1.91 6.21
N ARG A 85 -12.12 -2.45 6.55
CA ARG A 85 -11.05 -1.71 7.23
C ARG A 85 -10.39 -0.64 6.36
N ALA A 86 -10.53 -0.77 5.04
CA ALA A 86 -9.98 0.17 4.07
C ALA A 86 -11.03 1.12 3.50
N ALA A 87 -12.30 0.99 3.91
CA ALA A 87 -13.35 1.92 3.53
C ALA A 87 -13.18 3.27 4.22
N VAL A 88 -13.12 4.33 3.42
CA VAL A 88 -12.86 5.69 3.90
C VAL A 88 -13.85 6.67 3.28
N TYR A 89 -14.31 7.61 4.08
CA TYR A 89 -14.95 8.84 3.63
C TYR A 89 -13.94 9.97 3.71
N TYR A 90 -13.78 10.69 2.63
CA TYR A 90 -12.97 11.90 2.55
C TYR A 90 -13.88 13.12 2.47
N THR A 91 -13.71 14.10 3.37
CA THR A 91 -14.30 15.43 3.17
C THR A 91 -13.78 16.04 1.87
N ALA A 92 -14.44 17.05 1.32
CA ALA A 92 -14.03 17.70 0.07
C ALA A 92 -12.57 18.19 0.15
N ASN A 93 -12.16 18.78 1.28
CA ASN A 93 -10.79 19.24 1.48
C ASN A 93 -9.80 18.07 1.56
N ALA A 94 -10.13 17.00 2.28
CA ALA A 94 -9.28 15.82 2.39
C ALA A 94 -9.13 15.09 1.04
N TYR A 95 -10.18 15.08 0.22
CA TYR A 95 -10.12 14.51 -1.11
C TYR A 95 -9.23 15.35 -2.07
N ALA A 96 -9.33 16.66 -2.01
CA ALA A 96 -8.44 17.54 -2.76
C ALA A 96 -6.97 17.37 -2.34
N GLU A 97 -6.69 17.20 -1.03
CA GLU A 97 -5.35 16.90 -0.53
C GLU A 97 -4.85 15.53 -1.05
N LEU A 98 -5.71 14.51 -1.09
CA LEU A 98 -5.36 13.20 -1.65
C LEU A 98 -4.93 13.31 -3.13
N GLN A 99 -5.60 14.14 -3.93
CA GLN A 99 -5.22 14.39 -5.32
C GLN A 99 -3.87 15.11 -5.43
N ASP A 100 -3.61 16.10 -4.59
CA ASP A 100 -2.30 16.77 -4.54
C ASP A 100 -1.17 15.78 -4.16
N ILE A 101 -1.42 14.89 -3.21
CA ILE A 101 -0.48 13.82 -2.82
C ILE A 101 -0.21 12.87 -4.00
N ALA A 102 -1.25 12.48 -4.74
CA ALA A 102 -1.09 11.66 -5.94
C ALA A 102 -0.22 12.32 -7.02
N ASP A 103 -0.22 13.65 -7.07
CA ASP A 103 0.66 14.44 -7.94
C ASP A 103 2.06 14.72 -7.34
N GLY A 104 2.36 14.14 -6.19
CA GLY A 104 3.63 14.36 -5.48
C GLY A 104 3.77 15.78 -4.91
N LYS A 105 2.64 16.41 -4.59
CA LYS A 105 2.59 17.74 -3.98
C LYS A 105 2.01 17.63 -2.58
N LEU A 106 2.54 18.40 -1.65
CA LEU A 106 1.93 18.57 -0.32
C LEU A 106 1.75 20.05 -0.01
N MET A 107 0.78 20.33 0.86
CA MET A 107 0.53 21.65 1.39
C MET A 107 0.96 21.73 2.84
N GLY A 108 1.76 22.73 3.20
CA GLY A 108 2.26 22.90 4.55
C GLY A 108 3.54 23.70 4.61
N ILE A 109 4.36 23.45 5.63
CA ILE A 109 5.65 24.12 5.79
C ILE A 109 6.83 23.37 5.15
N GLY A 110 6.67 22.09 4.77
CA GLY A 110 7.68 21.32 4.06
C GLY A 110 8.74 20.68 4.94
N VAL A 111 8.34 20.00 6.01
CA VAL A 111 9.23 19.19 6.84
C VAL A 111 8.63 17.82 7.13
N ASP A 112 9.51 16.82 7.25
CA ASP A 112 9.18 15.53 7.89
C ASP A 112 9.74 15.51 9.30
N VAL A 113 8.96 15.00 10.23
CA VAL A 113 9.33 14.93 11.64
C VAL A 113 9.15 13.53 12.21
N VAL A 114 9.95 13.21 13.22
CA VAL A 114 9.76 12.04 14.09
C VAL A 114 9.72 12.47 15.53
N LYS A 115 9.05 11.70 16.38
CA LYS A 115 9.05 11.91 17.82
C LYS A 115 10.28 11.23 18.39
N ASP A 116 11.10 11.96 19.10
CA ASP A 116 12.24 11.41 19.81
C ASP A 116 11.90 11.02 21.27
N ALA A 117 12.87 10.49 21.99
CA ALA A 117 12.70 10.08 23.38
C ALA A 117 12.35 11.25 24.35
N SER A 118 12.66 12.50 23.99
CA SER A 118 12.28 13.70 24.75
C SER A 118 10.82 14.10 24.55
N GLY A 119 10.18 13.50 23.55
CA GLY A 119 8.84 13.85 23.09
C GLY A 119 8.80 15.07 22.18
N ALA A 120 9.93 15.67 21.81
CA ALA A 120 9.98 16.73 20.82
C ALA A 120 9.84 16.15 19.38
N ALA A 121 9.49 17.00 18.43
CA ALA A 121 9.40 16.63 17.03
C ALA A 121 10.73 16.97 16.33
N ARG A 122 11.60 15.96 16.12
CA ARG A 122 12.86 16.13 15.43
C ARG A 122 12.63 16.17 13.91
N ILE A 123 13.20 17.17 13.26
CA ILE A 123 13.16 17.30 11.80
C ILE A 123 14.14 16.30 11.19
N ILE A 124 13.61 15.37 10.39
CA ILE A 124 14.41 14.36 9.67
C ILE A 124 14.64 14.76 8.20
N ARG A 125 13.80 15.65 7.68
CA ARG A 125 13.91 16.20 6.32
C ARG A 125 13.32 17.60 6.27
N VAL A 126 13.93 18.45 5.45
CA VAL A 126 13.37 19.72 4.97
C VAL A 126 13.33 19.62 3.45
N TYR A 127 12.16 19.88 2.87
CA TYR A 127 11.97 19.82 1.42
C TYR A 127 12.46 21.09 0.76
N GLU A 128 13.12 20.95 -0.38
CA GLU A 128 13.50 22.09 -1.23
C GLU A 128 12.25 22.86 -1.68
N ASP A 129 12.39 24.14 -1.96
CA ASP A 129 11.29 25.03 -2.38
C ASP A 129 10.09 25.06 -1.41
N SER A 130 10.34 24.78 -0.12
CA SER A 130 9.32 24.84 0.93
C SER A 130 9.48 26.03 1.85
N PRO A 131 8.40 26.47 2.54
CA PRO A 131 8.49 27.54 3.54
C PRO A 131 9.52 27.30 4.63
N ALA A 132 9.70 26.04 5.04
CA ALA A 132 10.70 25.67 6.05
C ALA A 132 12.13 25.85 5.52
N ALA A 133 12.41 25.49 4.26
CA ALA A 133 13.71 25.70 3.64
C ALA A 133 14.01 27.21 3.48
N GLU A 134 13.03 28.00 3.02
CA GLU A 134 13.17 29.44 2.90
C GLU A 134 13.43 30.14 4.24
N ALA A 135 12.84 29.61 5.33
CA ALA A 135 13.02 30.11 6.68
C ALA A 135 14.28 29.58 7.38
N GLY A 136 15.04 28.70 6.73
CA GLY A 136 16.31 28.16 7.29
C GLY A 136 16.11 27.10 8.36
N LEU A 137 15.00 26.37 8.36
CA LEU A 137 14.89 25.15 9.18
C LEU A 137 15.83 24.06 8.63
N GLU A 138 16.45 23.30 9.51
CA GLU A 138 17.47 22.31 9.15
C GLU A 138 17.12 20.92 9.67
N LYS A 139 17.56 19.89 8.92
CA LYS A 139 17.56 18.50 9.41
C LYS A 139 18.35 18.39 10.70
N GLY A 140 17.81 17.68 11.69
CA GLY A 140 18.39 17.52 13.02
C GLY A 140 17.90 18.57 14.02
N GLY A 141 17.26 19.65 13.58
CA GLY A 141 16.57 20.59 14.45
C GLY A 141 15.27 20.01 15.03
N TYR A 142 14.66 20.72 15.96
CA TYR A 142 13.45 20.28 16.67
C TYR A 142 12.34 21.33 16.60
N ILE A 143 11.12 20.87 16.42
CA ILE A 143 9.92 21.66 16.67
C ILE A 143 9.43 21.28 18.07
N THR A 144 9.38 22.26 18.98
CA THR A 144 9.00 22.09 20.38
C THR A 144 7.59 22.56 20.68
N ALA A 145 7.07 23.54 19.92
CA ALA A 145 5.68 23.99 20.00
C ALA A 145 5.15 24.38 18.61
N ILE A 146 3.83 24.30 18.43
CA ILE A 146 3.09 24.72 17.24
C ILE A 146 1.91 25.59 17.72
N ASP A 147 1.82 26.83 17.23
CA ASP A 147 0.82 27.83 17.64
C ASP A 147 0.71 27.93 19.17
N GLY A 148 1.86 27.96 19.84
CA GLY A 148 1.97 28.02 21.30
C GLY A 148 1.61 26.73 22.03
N THR A 149 1.27 25.65 21.34
CA THR A 149 0.98 24.34 21.94
C THR A 149 2.23 23.47 21.95
N ASP A 150 2.67 23.02 23.12
CA ASP A 150 3.80 22.07 23.28
C ASP A 150 3.50 20.75 22.52
N VAL A 151 4.46 20.29 21.72
CA VAL A 151 4.29 19.07 20.90
C VAL A 151 4.51 17.78 21.70
N LYS A 152 5.04 17.81 22.92
CA LYS A 152 5.38 16.60 23.69
C LYS A 152 4.19 15.68 23.92
N GLY A 153 3.00 16.25 24.14
CA GLY A 153 1.76 15.50 24.33
C GLY A 153 1.08 15.04 23.02
N LEU A 154 1.61 15.42 21.87
CA LEU A 154 1.02 15.10 20.58
C LEU A 154 1.65 13.84 19.97
N THR A 155 0.88 13.08 19.21
CA THR A 155 1.41 12.01 18.34
C THR A 155 2.13 12.64 17.15
N ARG A 156 2.97 11.86 16.45
CA ARG A 156 3.62 12.30 15.20
C ARG A 156 2.59 12.81 14.19
N ASP A 157 1.49 12.07 14.01
CA ASP A 157 0.46 12.42 13.04
C ASP A 157 -0.24 13.72 13.39
N ASN A 158 -0.50 13.98 14.67
CA ASN A 158 -1.06 15.25 15.12
C ASN A 158 -0.09 16.41 14.92
N VAL A 159 1.21 16.21 15.10
CA VAL A 159 2.23 17.22 14.77
C VAL A 159 2.23 17.50 13.27
N THR A 160 2.31 16.46 12.45
CA THR A 160 2.31 16.58 10.98
C THR A 160 1.05 17.27 10.47
N SER A 161 -0.12 16.90 11.00
CA SER A 161 -1.41 17.50 10.64
C SER A 161 -1.46 19.01 10.93
N ARG A 162 -0.87 19.46 12.05
CA ARG A 162 -0.80 20.89 12.41
C ARG A 162 0.18 21.68 11.57
N LEU A 163 1.26 21.05 11.08
CA LEU A 163 2.24 21.68 10.18
C LEU A 163 1.72 21.77 8.75
N ARG A 164 0.82 20.88 8.34
CA ARG A 164 0.08 20.93 7.09
C ARG A 164 -1.08 21.92 7.18
N GLY A 165 -1.73 22.18 6.06
CA GLY A 165 -2.92 23.02 5.95
C GLY A 165 -2.95 23.80 4.67
N GLU A 166 -4.03 24.54 4.45
CA GLU A 166 -4.32 25.28 3.21
C GLU A 166 -3.22 26.29 2.90
N THR A 167 -2.90 26.39 1.60
CA THR A 167 -1.95 27.39 1.08
C THR A 167 -2.39 28.80 1.45
N GLY A 168 -1.44 29.62 1.92
CA GLY A 168 -1.67 30.99 2.36
C GLY A 168 -2.06 31.14 3.83
N THR A 169 -2.39 30.05 4.55
CA THR A 169 -2.55 30.09 5.99
C THR A 169 -1.20 30.12 6.70
N THR A 170 -1.17 30.60 7.93
CA THR A 170 0.07 30.69 8.71
C THR A 170 0.10 29.67 9.85
N VAL A 171 1.29 29.28 10.24
CA VAL A 171 1.56 28.51 11.45
C VAL A 171 2.81 29.05 12.12
N THR A 172 2.77 29.18 13.44
CA THR A 172 3.93 29.61 14.23
C THR A 172 4.57 28.38 14.89
N VAL A 173 5.85 28.16 14.66
CA VAL A 173 6.60 27.06 15.26
C VAL A 173 7.68 27.59 16.18
N THR A 174 7.80 26.98 17.36
CA THR A 174 8.99 27.15 18.19
C THR A 174 10.02 26.12 17.73
N TYR A 175 11.08 26.61 17.13
CA TYR A 175 12.13 25.82 16.50
C TYR A 175 13.43 25.90 17.29
N LEU A 176 14.01 24.75 17.60
CA LEU A 176 15.33 24.61 18.19
C LEU A 176 16.28 24.10 17.11
N ASN A 177 17.25 24.91 16.69
CA ASN A 177 18.19 24.53 15.65
C ASN A 177 19.19 23.47 16.15
N PRO A 178 20.00 22.83 15.27
CA PRO A 178 21.00 21.84 15.69
C PRO A 178 22.07 22.39 16.66
N ALA A 179 22.26 23.72 16.72
CA ALA A 179 23.12 24.38 17.69
C ALA A 179 22.44 24.65 19.05
N SER A 180 21.19 24.18 19.24
CA SER A 180 20.37 24.39 20.45
C SER A 180 19.94 25.85 20.69
N GLU A 181 19.83 26.64 19.64
CA GLU A 181 19.27 28.00 19.70
C GLU A 181 17.78 27.95 19.39
N GLU A 182 16.98 28.53 20.30
CA GLU A 182 15.52 28.55 20.14
C GLU A 182 15.06 29.82 19.41
N GLN A 183 14.14 29.63 18.46
CA GLN A 183 13.54 30.70 17.67
C GLN A 183 12.03 30.45 17.51
N GLU A 184 11.25 31.52 17.53
CA GLU A 184 9.84 31.49 17.15
C GLU A 184 9.71 31.99 15.73
N ILE A 185 9.20 31.16 14.82
CA ILE A 185 9.12 31.44 13.38
C ILE A 185 7.69 31.26 12.92
N THR A 186 7.12 32.29 12.30
CA THR A 186 5.82 32.20 11.63
C THR A 186 6.04 31.92 10.15
N LEU A 187 5.48 30.80 9.68
CA LEU A 187 5.59 30.29 8.33
C LEU A 187 4.25 30.38 7.63
N THR A 188 4.25 30.76 6.37
CA THR A 188 3.06 30.70 5.50
C THR A 188 3.07 29.39 4.76
N ARG A 189 2.03 28.57 4.93
CA ARG A 189 1.91 27.28 4.24
C ARG A 189 1.83 27.48 2.74
N SER A 190 2.55 26.68 1.99
CA SER A 190 2.52 26.65 0.53
C SER A 190 2.50 25.22 0.00
N ARG A 191 2.30 25.08 -1.30
CA ARG A 191 2.55 23.80 -2.00
C ARG A 191 4.04 23.66 -2.23
N TYR A 192 4.55 22.45 -1.98
CA TYR A 192 5.92 22.05 -2.28
C TYR A 192 5.92 20.64 -2.88
N THR A 193 6.95 20.33 -3.64
CA THR A 193 7.10 19.03 -4.31
C THR A 193 7.86 18.06 -3.43
N ILE A 194 7.38 16.81 -3.37
CA ILE A 194 8.07 15.72 -2.70
C ILE A 194 8.67 14.81 -3.76
N PRO A 195 10.01 14.68 -3.84
CA PRO A 195 10.61 13.65 -4.65
C PRO A 195 10.23 12.28 -4.07
N SER A 196 9.66 11.42 -4.90
CA SER A 196 9.30 10.04 -4.52
C SER A 196 10.46 9.08 -4.67
N VAL A 197 11.51 9.47 -5.39
CA VAL A 197 12.71 8.65 -5.64
C VAL A 197 13.96 9.45 -5.29
N GLU A 198 14.83 8.84 -4.50
CA GLU A 198 16.19 9.31 -4.21
C GLU A 198 17.16 8.21 -4.60
N TYR A 199 18.34 8.54 -5.09
CA TYR A 199 19.30 7.54 -5.53
C TYR A 199 20.75 7.95 -5.22
N GLN A 200 21.61 6.95 -5.07
CA GLN A 200 23.03 7.10 -4.79
C GLN A 200 23.81 5.90 -5.34
N LEU A 201 24.97 6.13 -5.97
CA LEU A 201 25.91 5.08 -6.27
C LEU A 201 26.76 4.80 -5.03
N LEU A 202 26.76 3.57 -4.55
CA LEU A 202 27.56 3.15 -3.39
C LEU A 202 29.00 2.79 -3.78
N ALA A 203 29.88 2.67 -2.78
CA ALA A 203 31.33 2.46 -2.99
C ALA A 203 31.65 1.14 -3.70
N ASP A 204 30.80 0.13 -3.62
CA ASP A 204 30.91 -1.17 -4.29
C ASP A 204 30.29 -1.21 -5.70
N ASN A 205 29.90 -0.06 -6.24
CA ASN A 205 29.14 0.12 -7.47
C ASN A 205 27.71 -0.48 -7.44
N SER A 206 27.12 -0.76 -6.30
CA SER A 206 25.67 -0.98 -6.24
C SER A 206 24.93 0.36 -6.30
N GLY A 207 23.86 0.41 -7.10
CA GLY A 207 22.96 1.56 -7.18
C GLY A 207 21.90 1.45 -6.10
N TYR A 208 21.91 2.36 -5.12
CA TYR A 208 20.86 2.47 -4.11
C TYR A 208 19.76 3.41 -4.60
N VAL A 209 18.52 2.95 -4.52
CA VAL A 209 17.32 3.71 -4.92
C VAL A 209 16.27 3.61 -3.81
N LYS A 210 15.97 4.72 -3.17
CA LYS A 210 14.88 4.80 -2.18
C LYS A 210 13.62 5.29 -2.86
N ILE A 211 12.53 4.51 -2.73
CA ILE A 211 11.20 4.88 -3.19
C ILE A 211 10.35 5.18 -1.96
N SER A 212 10.04 6.45 -1.73
CA SER A 212 9.29 6.91 -0.55
C SER A 212 7.77 6.98 -0.79
N ALA A 213 7.33 6.98 -2.04
CA ALA A 213 5.93 6.97 -2.44
C ALA A 213 5.76 6.42 -3.85
N PHE A 214 4.57 5.88 -4.17
CA PHE A 214 4.16 5.55 -5.54
C PHE A 214 3.09 6.56 -5.98
N ASN A 215 3.53 7.64 -6.62
CA ASN A 215 2.68 8.71 -7.15
C ASN A 215 2.92 8.90 -8.66
N ASN A 216 2.21 9.83 -9.28
CA ASN A 216 2.26 10.06 -10.73
C ASN A 216 3.66 10.40 -11.27
N ASN A 217 4.59 10.82 -10.41
CA ASN A 217 5.96 11.18 -10.80
C ASN A 217 6.98 10.05 -10.56
N THR A 218 6.59 8.97 -9.85
CA THR A 218 7.53 7.95 -9.38
C THR A 218 8.21 7.21 -10.52
N ALA A 219 7.44 6.76 -11.51
CA ALA A 219 8.00 6.01 -12.64
C ALA A 219 9.04 6.84 -13.43
N SER A 220 8.76 8.13 -13.70
CA SER A 220 9.69 9.01 -14.40
C SER A 220 10.95 9.34 -13.59
N GLN A 221 10.81 9.52 -12.27
CA GLN A 221 11.95 9.74 -11.38
C GLN A 221 12.79 8.48 -11.24
N LEU A 222 12.15 7.30 -11.21
CA LEU A 222 12.81 6.01 -11.16
C LEU A 222 13.60 5.73 -12.44
N ASP A 223 13.01 5.95 -13.61
CA ASP A 223 13.66 5.82 -14.90
C ASP A 223 14.91 6.70 -14.95
N TYR A 224 14.78 7.97 -14.55
CA TYR A 224 15.92 8.89 -14.48
C TYR A 224 17.01 8.38 -13.53
N ALA A 225 16.63 7.89 -12.34
CA ALA A 225 17.58 7.37 -11.35
C ALA A 225 18.35 6.15 -11.88
N ILE A 226 17.65 5.21 -12.53
CA ILE A 226 18.24 4.01 -13.14
C ILE A 226 19.25 4.42 -14.24
N HIS A 227 18.87 5.35 -15.11
CA HIS A 227 19.76 5.85 -16.15
C HIS A 227 21.01 6.51 -15.60
N GLN A 228 20.91 7.31 -14.54
CA GLN A 228 22.05 7.94 -13.89
C GLN A 228 22.98 6.91 -13.24
N LEU A 229 22.41 5.94 -12.52
CA LEU A 229 23.16 4.89 -11.85
C LEU A 229 23.89 3.97 -12.84
N THR A 230 23.21 3.50 -13.89
CA THR A 230 23.81 2.65 -14.92
C THR A 230 24.91 3.39 -15.70
N SER A 231 24.68 4.64 -16.06
CA SER A 231 25.69 5.49 -16.71
C SER A 231 26.92 5.74 -15.81
N SER A 232 26.75 5.70 -14.50
CA SER A 232 27.80 5.83 -13.49
C SER A 232 28.49 4.50 -13.16
N GLY A 233 28.08 3.38 -13.79
CA GLY A 233 28.70 2.07 -13.64
C GLY A 233 28.09 1.19 -12.55
N ALA A 234 26.83 1.39 -12.20
CA ALA A 234 26.14 0.48 -11.30
C ALA A 234 26.10 -0.95 -11.86
N THR A 235 26.46 -1.94 -11.05
CA THR A 235 26.49 -3.37 -11.39
C THR A 235 25.30 -4.16 -10.84
N GLY A 236 24.49 -3.57 -9.99
CA GLY A 236 23.26 -4.10 -9.43
C GLY A 236 22.48 -2.99 -8.75
N LEU A 237 21.21 -3.23 -8.45
CA LEU A 237 20.31 -2.23 -7.87
C LEU A 237 19.73 -2.68 -6.52
N ILE A 238 19.70 -1.78 -5.56
CA ILE A 238 19.05 -1.95 -4.24
C ILE A 238 17.88 -0.99 -4.18
N PHE A 239 16.66 -1.50 -4.15
CA PHE A 239 15.46 -0.70 -3.96
C PHE A 239 15.06 -0.70 -2.49
N ASP A 240 15.03 0.45 -1.84
CA ASP A 240 14.58 0.60 -0.46
C ASP A 240 13.14 1.14 -0.46
N VAL A 241 12.20 0.25 -0.10
CA VAL A 241 10.77 0.58 0.08
C VAL A 241 10.34 0.43 1.54
N ARG A 242 11.27 0.52 2.48
CA ARG A 242 10.96 0.52 3.92
C ARG A 242 10.14 1.76 4.28
N ASN A 243 9.11 1.56 5.10
CA ASN A 243 8.15 2.59 5.52
C ASN A 243 7.41 3.28 4.36
N THR A 244 7.40 2.67 3.18
CA THR A 244 6.61 3.13 2.03
C THR A 244 5.23 2.49 2.07
N SER A 245 4.20 3.30 2.13
CA SER A 245 2.82 2.82 2.30
C SER A 245 1.85 3.51 1.35
N GLY A 246 0.81 2.77 0.92
CA GLY A 246 -0.21 3.29 0.02
C GLY A 246 0.30 3.54 -1.40
N GLY A 247 -0.25 4.55 -2.05
CA GLY A 247 0.14 4.99 -3.40
C GLY A 247 -0.86 4.58 -4.48
N SER A 248 -0.56 4.96 -5.71
CA SER A 248 -1.32 4.60 -6.92
C SER A 248 -0.87 3.25 -7.46
N LEU A 249 -1.82 2.37 -7.73
CA LEU A 249 -1.56 1.08 -8.36
C LEU A 249 -0.92 1.26 -9.74
N ASP A 250 -1.41 2.21 -10.53
CA ASP A 250 -0.87 2.52 -11.86
C ASP A 250 0.58 2.99 -11.79
N ALA A 251 0.91 3.83 -10.79
CA ALA A 251 2.28 4.28 -10.57
C ALA A 251 3.21 3.13 -10.18
N ALA A 252 2.73 2.18 -9.36
CA ALA A 252 3.49 0.99 -9.01
C ALA A 252 3.70 0.09 -10.22
N VAL A 253 2.66 -0.18 -11.01
CA VAL A 253 2.73 -0.98 -12.25
C VAL A 253 3.70 -0.32 -13.26
N ALA A 254 3.60 0.99 -13.47
CA ALA A 254 4.51 1.72 -14.33
C ALA A 254 5.98 1.63 -13.85
N SER A 255 6.21 1.70 -12.54
CA SER A 255 7.55 1.56 -11.94
C SER A 255 8.11 0.14 -12.11
N ILE A 256 7.27 -0.88 -11.90
CA ILE A 256 7.63 -2.30 -12.09
C ILE A 256 7.94 -2.58 -13.57
N SER A 257 7.14 -2.01 -14.47
CA SER A 257 7.31 -2.20 -15.92
C SER A 257 8.65 -1.68 -16.46
N LEU A 258 9.30 -0.73 -15.77
CA LEU A 258 10.65 -0.29 -16.11
C LEU A 258 11.74 -1.35 -15.82
N LEU A 259 11.44 -2.30 -14.94
CA LEU A 259 12.43 -3.22 -14.36
C LEU A 259 12.22 -4.66 -14.82
N CYS A 260 10.97 -5.03 -15.06
CA CYS A 260 10.55 -6.40 -15.33
C CYS A 260 10.18 -6.59 -16.81
N GLY A 261 10.46 -7.77 -17.35
CA GLY A 261 10.08 -8.14 -18.72
C GLY A 261 8.56 -8.30 -18.88
N GLU A 262 8.13 -8.77 -20.04
CA GLU A 262 6.71 -8.96 -20.40
C GLU A 262 6.01 -9.91 -19.42
N GLY A 263 4.84 -9.52 -18.94
CA GLY A 263 3.98 -10.36 -18.10
C GLY A 263 2.93 -9.59 -17.31
N ASP A 264 2.04 -10.33 -16.66
CA ASP A 264 1.05 -9.78 -15.75
C ASP A 264 1.74 -9.37 -14.44
N VAL A 265 1.52 -8.14 -14.00
CA VAL A 265 2.09 -7.59 -12.76
C VAL A 265 1.13 -7.77 -11.59
N VAL A 266 -0.14 -7.48 -11.82
CA VAL A 266 -1.17 -7.49 -10.79
C VAL A 266 -2.52 -7.86 -11.37
N SER A 267 -3.26 -8.70 -10.62
CA SER A 267 -4.64 -9.04 -10.92
C SER A 267 -5.54 -8.78 -9.71
N ALA A 268 -6.80 -8.48 -9.98
CA ALA A 268 -7.86 -8.40 -8.99
C ALA A 268 -8.57 -9.74 -8.85
N LEU A 269 -8.83 -10.19 -7.62
CA LEU A 269 -9.74 -11.29 -7.30
C LEU A 269 -10.99 -10.69 -6.67
N TYR A 270 -12.10 -10.70 -7.40
CA TYR A 270 -13.38 -10.15 -6.96
C TYR A 270 -14.15 -11.11 -6.06
N LYS A 271 -15.16 -10.58 -5.37
CA LYS A 271 -16.01 -11.34 -4.42
C LYS A 271 -16.73 -12.53 -5.04
N ASP A 272 -17.06 -12.47 -6.33
CA ASP A 272 -17.72 -13.56 -7.07
C ASP A 272 -16.75 -14.65 -7.54
N GLY A 273 -15.46 -14.51 -7.25
CA GLY A 273 -14.39 -15.43 -7.65
C GLY A 273 -13.82 -15.15 -9.04
N SER A 274 -14.30 -14.14 -9.75
CA SER A 274 -13.69 -13.71 -11.01
C SER A 274 -12.36 -13.02 -10.79
N THR A 275 -11.47 -13.12 -11.79
CA THR A 275 -10.18 -12.44 -11.79
C THR A 275 -10.06 -11.53 -13.00
N GLU A 276 -9.38 -10.40 -12.83
CA GLU A 276 -9.10 -9.43 -13.89
C GLU A 276 -7.66 -8.95 -13.77
N VAL A 277 -6.92 -8.91 -14.88
CA VAL A 277 -5.58 -8.33 -14.92
C VAL A 277 -5.71 -6.82 -14.95
N LEU A 278 -5.15 -6.17 -13.94
CA LEU A 278 -5.19 -4.70 -13.78
C LEU A 278 -3.93 -4.02 -14.28
N GLY A 279 -2.82 -4.74 -14.37
CA GLY A 279 -1.56 -4.16 -14.83
C GLY A 279 -0.63 -5.20 -15.43
N THR A 280 0.04 -4.80 -16.50
CA THR A 280 1.01 -5.63 -17.22
C THR A 280 2.31 -4.88 -17.39
N SER A 281 3.42 -5.62 -17.51
CA SER A 281 4.70 -5.13 -17.97
C SER A 281 4.88 -5.53 -19.42
N ASN A 282 5.29 -4.59 -20.27
CA ASN A 282 5.54 -4.80 -21.71
C ASN A 282 6.87 -4.19 -22.14
N SER A 283 7.72 -3.83 -21.19
CA SER A 283 8.98 -3.12 -21.45
C SER A 283 10.16 -4.08 -21.59
N ASP A 284 11.22 -3.60 -22.23
CA ASP A 284 12.53 -4.23 -22.13
C ASP A 284 12.98 -4.14 -20.66
N GLU A 285 13.41 -5.27 -20.13
CA GLU A 285 13.83 -5.36 -18.74
C GLU A 285 15.22 -4.74 -18.52
N VAL A 286 15.43 -4.21 -17.31
CA VAL A 286 16.77 -3.82 -16.86
C VAL A 286 17.57 -5.10 -16.55
N ASP A 287 18.68 -5.30 -17.29
CA ASP A 287 19.55 -6.47 -17.14
C ASP A 287 20.61 -6.25 -16.05
N LEU A 288 20.14 -6.06 -14.83
CA LEU A 288 20.94 -5.96 -13.61
C LEU A 288 20.29 -6.78 -12.50
N PRO A 289 21.09 -7.47 -11.65
CA PRO A 289 20.55 -8.11 -10.46
C PRO A 289 20.01 -7.07 -9.49
N MET A 290 18.95 -7.43 -8.77
CA MET A 290 18.23 -6.51 -7.90
C MET A 290 18.04 -7.10 -6.49
N THR A 291 17.94 -6.22 -5.50
CA THR A 291 17.38 -6.54 -4.18
C THR A 291 16.35 -5.50 -3.80
N VAL A 292 15.32 -5.92 -3.06
CA VAL A 292 14.31 -5.03 -2.52
C VAL A 292 14.34 -5.11 -1.01
N LEU A 293 14.62 -3.98 -0.38
CA LEU A 293 14.68 -3.85 1.07
C LEU A 293 13.32 -3.42 1.61
N VAL A 294 12.74 -4.24 2.49
CA VAL A 294 11.40 -4.09 3.04
C VAL A 294 11.38 -4.14 4.56
N ASN A 295 10.35 -3.57 5.17
CA ASN A 295 10.07 -3.72 6.59
C ASN A 295 8.55 -3.83 6.87
N SER A 296 8.16 -3.93 8.14
CA SER A 296 6.75 -3.99 8.56
C SER A 296 5.93 -2.74 8.21
N GLY A 297 6.58 -1.63 7.86
CA GLY A 297 5.95 -0.40 7.35
C GLY A 297 5.76 -0.39 5.83
N SER A 298 6.38 -1.34 5.09
CA SER A 298 6.16 -1.50 3.65
C SER A 298 4.77 -2.07 3.40
N SER A 299 3.93 -1.37 2.64
CA SER A 299 2.54 -1.81 2.44
C SER A 299 1.99 -1.45 1.06
N TYR A 300 1.00 -2.21 0.59
CA TYR A 300 0.24 -2.00 -0.65
C TYR A 300 1.16 -1.98 -1.89
N CYS A 301 1.41 -0.79 -2.49
CA CYS A 301 2.28 -0.65 -3.65
C CYS A 301 3.72 -1.12 -3.41
N ALA A 302 4.26 -0.94 -2.20
CA ALA A 302 5.58 -1.42 -1.83
C ALA A 302 5.64 -2.95 -1.79
N GLU A 303 4.57 -3.61 -1.33
CA GLU A 303 4.43 -5.06 -1.32
C GLU A 303 4.31 -5.63 -2.73
N LEU A 304 3.50 -4.98 -3.57
CA LEU A 304 3.39 -5.35 -4.99
C LEU A 304 4.74 -5.18 -5.71
N PHE A 305 5.45 -4.07 -5.49
CA PHE A 305 6.76 -3.83 -6.08
C PHE A 305 7.77 -4.91 -5.68
N ALA A 306 7.88 -5.20 -4.38
CA ALA A 306 8.80 -6.21 -3.87
C ALA A 306 8.47 -7.60 -4.38
N SER A 307 7.20 -8.02 -4.33
CA SER A 307 6.76 -9.31 -4.84
C SER A 307 6.99 -9.44 -6.34
N SER A 308 6.77 -8.38 -7.14
CA SER A 308 7.01 -8.40 -8.58
C SER A 308 8.48 -8.60 -8.93
N ILE A 309 9.42 -7.90 -8.29
CA ILE A 309 10.86 -8.11 -8.52
C ILE A 309 11.25 -9.57 -8.26
N ARG A 310 10.73 -10.20 -7.23
CA ARG A 310 10.93 -11.62 -6.93
C ARG A 310 10.23 -12.53 -7.97
N ASP A 311 8.98 -12.25 -8.26
CA ASP A 311 8.13 -13.10 -9.10
C ASP A 311 8.61 -13.16 -10.56
N PHE A 312 9.15 -12.05 -11.06
CA PHE A 312 9.82 -11.97 -12.38
C PHE A 312 11.27 -12.48 -12.36
N GLY A 313 11.77 -12.94 -11.20
CA GLY A 313 13.12 -13.50 -11.09
C GLY A 313 14.24 -12.47 -11.18
N LYS A 314 13.97 -11.17 -11.02
CA LYS A 314 14.94 -10.08 -11.13
C LYS A 314 15.82 -9.94 -9.88
N GLY A 315 15.33 -10.45 -8.72
CA GLY A 315 16.06 -10.27 -7.48
C GLY A 315 15.43 -10.92 -6.27
N LYS A 316 15.98 -10.61 -5.10
CA LYS A 316 15.54 -11.12 -3.79
C LYS A 316 15.06 -10.01 -2.89
N ILE A 317 14.10 -10.36 -2.04
CA ILE A 317 13.57 -9.49 -1.00
C ILE A 317 14.41 -9.67 0.27
N VAL A 318 14.87 -8.56 0.84
CA VAL A 318 15.69 -8.51 2.06
C VAL A 318 14.95 -7.71 3.12
N GLY A 319 15.02 -8.10 4.37
CA GLY A 319 14.41 -7.36 5.50
C GLY A 319 13.53 -8.21 6.38
N VAL A 320 12.35 -7.71 6.73
CA VAL A 320 11.35 -8.43 7.53
C VAL A 320 9.99 -8.42 6.83
N THR A 321 9.10 -9.32 7.23
CA THR A 321 7.75 -9.43 6.66
C THR A 321 7.02 -8.10 6.65
N THR A 322 6.38 -7.79 5.54
CA THR A 322 5.66 -6.54 5.28
C THR A 322 4.28 -6.48 5.94
N ALA A 323 3.54 -5.40 5.77
CA ALA A 323 2.30 -5.11 6.49
C ALA A 323 1.10 -6.02 6.12
N GLY A 324 1.03 -6.56 4.90
CA GLY A 324 -0.08 -7.39 4.45
C GLY A 324 -1.33 -6.59 4.02
N LYS A 325 -1.16 -5.48 3.32
CA LYS A 325 -2.27 -4.70 2.74
C LYS A 325 -2.49 -5.08 1.27
N GLY A 326 -3.08 -6.25 1.06
CA GLY A 326 -3.30 -6.85 -0.26
C GLY A 326 -4.73 -6.70 -0.78
N THR A 327 -5.41 -5.58 -0.48
CA THR A 327 -6.75 -5.28 -1.00
C THR A 327 -6.71 -4.18 -2.05
N ILE A 328 -7.59 -4.26 -3.05
CA ILE A 328 -7.75 -3.23 -4.08
C ILE A 328 -8.98 -2.40 -3.72
N GLN A 329 -8.80 -1.09 -3.68
CA GLN A 329 -9.86 -0.12 -3.50
C GLN A 329 -10.43 0.28 -4.87
N ALA A 330 -11.72 0.58 -4.92
CA ALA A 330 -12.34 1.26 -6.05
C ALA A 330 -11.74 2.66 -6.21
N ASP A 331 -11.80 3.19 -7.42
CA ASP A 331 -11.57 4.63 -7.63
C ASP A 331 -12.47 5.44 -6.71
N PRO A 332 -11.99 6.57 -6.17
CA PRO A 332 -12.79 7.41 -5.30
C PRO A 332 -14.10 7.83 -5.98
N TYR A 333 -15.22 7.45 -5.38
CA TYR A 333 -16.53 7.90 -5.84
C TYR A 333 -16.81 9.27 -5.23
N GLN A 334 -16.73 10.31 -6.06
CA GLN A 334 -16.96 11.69 -5.65
C GLN A 334 -18.47 11.96 -5.49
N LEU A 335 -18.83 12.61 -4.40
CA LEU A 335 -20.19 13.06 -4.10
C LEU A 335 -20.43 14.49 -4.61
N ASP A 336 -21.68 14.93 -4.64
CA ASP A 336 -22.09 16.23 -5.19
C ASP A 336 -21.49 17.43 -4.43
N ASP A 337 -21.14 17.26 -3.16
CA ASP A 337 -20.53 18.27 -2.31
C ASP A 337 -18.98 18.32 -2.43
N GLY A 338 -18.41 17.49 -3.29
CA GLY A 338 -16.97 17.39 -3.50
C GLY A 338 -16.25 16.41 -2.55
N SER A 339 -16.94 15.84 -1.57
CA SER A 339 -16.43 14.75 -0.75
C SER A 339 -16.33 13.45 -1.56
N ALA A 340 -15.67 12.42 -1.04
CA ALA A 340 -15.51 11.16 -1.75
C ALA A 340 -15.54 9.95 -0.82
N VAL A 341 -15.94 8.80 -1.37
CA VAL A 341 -15.87 7.51 -0.67
C VAL A 341 -15.01 6.52 -1.44
N VAL A 342 -14.27 5.73 -0.69
CA VAL A 342 -13.43 4.63 -1.20
C VAL A 342 -13.81 3.36 -0.47
N ILE A 343 -13.93 2.25 -1.19
CA ILE A 343 -14.26 0.93 -0.63
C ILE A 343 -13.35 -0.14 -1.22
N THR A 344 -13.19 -1.25 -0.50
CA THR A 344 -12.52 -2.43 -1.02
C THR A 344 -13.43 -3.16 -2.01
N VAL A 345 -12.92 -3.45 -3.21
CA VAL A 345 -13.66 -4.14 -4.27
C VAL A 345 -13.07 -5.51 -4.60
N ALA A 346 -11.78 -5.73 -4.36
CA ALA A 346 -11.11 -6.97 -4.70
C ALA A 346 -9.90 -7.24 -3.77
N LYS A 347 -9.36 -8.46 -3.86
CA LYS A 347 -8.03 -8.79 -3.34
C LYS A 347 -7.00 -8.66 -4.45
N MET A 348 -5.82 -8.21 -4.09
CA MET A 348 -4.66 -8.13 -4.97
C MET A 348 -4.01 -9.51 -5.10
N LEU A 349 -3.72 -9.90 -6.33
CA LEU A 349 -2.91 -11.06 -6.66
C LEU A 349 -1.63 -10.59 -7.35
N THR A 350 -0.50 -11.17 -6.96
CA THR A 350 0.82 -10.93 -7.56
C THR A 350 0.92 -11.55 -8.96
N ALA A 351 2.03 -11.36 -9.65
CA ALA A 351 2.32 -11.98 -10.95
C ALA A 351 2.18 -13.52 -10.92
N LYS A 352 2.40 -14.16 -9.79
CA LYS A 352 2.21 -15.61 -9.60
C LYS A 352 0.79 -16.00 -9.16
N GLY A 353 -0.13 -15.03 -9.05
CA GLY A 353 -1.50 -15.29 -8.60
C GLY A 353 -1.63 -15.51 -7.08
N GLU A 354 -0.65 -15.12 -6.29
CA GLU A 354 -0.66 -15.23 -4.83
C GLU A 354 -1.18 -13.93 -4.19
N SER A 355 -1.88 -14.05 -3.07
CA SER A 355 -2.33 -12.90 -2.28
C SER A 355 -1.51 -12.77 -1.01
N PHE A 356 -1.07 -11.57 -0.73
CA PHE A 356 -0.39 -11.22 0.53
C PHE A 356 -1.32 -10.52 1.54
N ASP A 357 -2.62 -10.45 1.25
CA ASP A 357 -3.61 -9.80 2.12
C ASP A 357 -3.70 -10.48 3.50
N GLY A 358 -3.42 -9.69 4.55
CA GLY A 358 -3.42 -10.11 5.95
C GLY A 358 -2.20 -10.91 6.41
N VAL A 359 -1.28 -11.29 5.50
CA VAL A 359 -0.09 -12.09 5.82
C VAL A 359 1.23 -11.37 5.54
N GLY A 360 1.23 -10.43 4.61
CA GLY A 360 2.42 -9.72 4.15
C GLY A 360 3.28 -10.53 3.17
N VAL A 361 4.29 -9.86 2.62
CA VAL A 361 5.32 -10.46 1.78
C VAL A 361 6.50 -10.82 2.66
N ALA A 362 6.79 -12.12 2.79
CA ALA A 362 7.95 -12.58 3.53
C ALA A 362 9.23 -12.32 2.72
N PRO A 363 10.34 -11.91 3.37
CA PRO A 363 11.62 -11.74 2.71
C PRO A 363 12.24 -13.09 2.34
N ASP A 364 13.06 -13.11 1.27
CA ASP A 364 13.90 -14.26 0.91
C ASP A 364 15.14 -14.33 1.80
N VAL A 365 15.58 -13.18 2.29
CA VAL A 365 16.73 -13.05 3.20
C VAL A 365 16.32 -12.18 4.38
N GLU A 366 16.16 -12.80 5.54
CA GLU A 366 15.83 -12.07 6.76
C GLU A 366 16.98 -11.17 7.19
N SER A 367 16.64 -9.91 7.53
CA SER A 367 17.58 -8.91 8.05
C SER A 367 16.84 -7.97 9.00
N THR A 368 17.15 -8.06 10.28
CA THR A 368 16.56 -7.24 11.33
C THR A 368 17.53 -6.17 11.80
N LEU A 369 17.00 -5.04 12.23
CA LEU A 369 17.74 -4.01 12.95
C LEU A 369 17.73 -4.33 14.46
N THR A 370 18.77 -3.91 15.18
CA THR A 370 18.73 -3.90 16.64
C THR A 370 17.81 -2.78 17.12
N SER A 371 17.35 -2.85 18.37
CA SER A 371 16.47 -1.79 18.94
C SER A 371 17.13 -0.41 18.91
N GLU A 372 18.44 -0.31 19.03
CA GLU A 372 19.18 0.94 18.92
C GLU A 372 19.18 1.49 17.50
N GLN A 373 19.36 0.60 16.50
CA GLN A 373 19.31 0.94 15.08
C GLN A 373 17.89 1.34 14.65
N GLU A 374 16.84 0.68 15.17
CA GLU A 374 15.47 1.08 14.91
C GLU A 374 15.16 2.49 15.46
N GLN A 375 15.64 2.82 16.66
CA GLN A 375 15.48 4.17 17.23
C GLN A 375 16.20 5.24 16.40
N SER A 376 17.32 4.89 15.80
CA SER A 376 18.12 5.77 14.92
C SER A 376 17.89 5.54 13.43
N PHE A 377 16.80 4.86 13.04
CA PHE A 377 16.52 4.47 11.66
C PHE A 377 16.69 5.61 10.64
N TYR A 378 16.21 6.80 10.98
CA TYR A 378 16.28 7.96 10.09
C TYR A 378 17.67 8.64 10.04
N ASP A 379 18.61 8.18 10.85
CA ASP A 379 20.01 8.61 10.83
C ASP A 379 20.91 7.62 10.10
N LEU A 380 20.40 6.42 9.76
CA LEU A 380 21.11 5.44 8.96
C LEU A 380 21.19 5.94 7.51
N THR A 381 22.38 6.30 7.09
CA THR A 381 22.66 6.54 5.66
C THR A 381 22.95 5.20 4.97
N PRO A 382 22.78 5.09 3.64
CA PRO A 382 23.03 3.83 2.93
C PRO A 382 24.41 3.21 3.20
N ASP A 383 25.42 4.04 3.45
CA ASP A 383 26.81 3.58 3.69
C ASP A 383 27.01 2.93 5.06
N ILE A 384 26.14 3.20 6.03
CA ILE A 384 26.24 2.68 7.41
C ILE A 384 25.04 1.80 7.81
N ASP A 385 24.08 1.63 6.92
CA ASP A 385 22.88 0.83 7.17
C ASP A 385 23.19 -0.67 7.02
N PRO A 386 23.08 -1.48 8.11
CA PRO A 386 23.40 -2.90 8.05
C PRO A 386 22.47 -3.70 7.13
N GLN A 387 21.23 -3.24 6.92
CA GLN A 387 20.33 -3.90 5.99
C GLN A 387 20.68 -3.59 4.53
N VAL A 388 21.19 -2.40 4.22
CA VAL A 388 21.75 -2.07 2.91
C VAL A 388 23.02 -2.90 2.66
N ALA A 389 23.92 -3.02 3.65
CA ALA A 389 25.08 -3.90 3.55
C ALA A 389 24.67 -5.36 3.27
N ARG A 390 23.58 -5.83 3.88
CA ARG A 390 23.03 -7.17 3.59
C ARG A 390 22.53 -7.30 2.14
N CYS A 391 21.91 -6.26 1.60
CA CYS A 391 21.52 -6.22 0.18
C CYS A 391 22.75 -6.31 -0.75
N GLN A 392 23.83 -5.60 -0.43
CA GLN A 392 25.10 -5.66 -1.18
C GLN A 392 25.69 -7.07 -1.20
N GLU A 393 25.67 -7.78 -0.05
CA GLU A 393 26.12 -9.18 0.01
C GLU A 393 25.27 -10.10 -0.89
N VAL A 394 23.96 -9.90 -0.92
CA VAL A 394 23.05 -10.69 -1.77
C VAL A 394 23.31 -10.40 -3.26
N LEU A 395 23.53 -9.14 -3.63
CA LEU A 395 23.91 -8.75 -5.00
C LEU A 395 25.26 -9.35 -5.41
N ALA A 396 26.25 -9.30 -4.55
CA ALA A 396 27.57 -9.88 -4.82
C ALA A 396 27.48 -11.40 -5.07
N GLN A 397 26.62 -12.11 -4.32
CA GLN A 397 26.37 -13.54 -4.57
C GLN A 397 25.70 -13.78 -5.92
N ALA A 398 24.74 -12.94 -6.33
CA ALA A 398 24.08 -13.07 -7.63
C ALA A 398 25.07 -12.84 -8.78
N LEU A 399 25.95 -11.85 -8.65
CA LEU A 399 27.01 -11.56 -9.64
C LEU A 399 28.09 -12.65 -9.69
N GLY A 400 28.42 -13.28 -8.54
CA GLY A 400 29.41 -14.37 -8.46
C GLY A 400 28.90 -15.69 -9.04
N ASN A 401 27.59 -15.96 -9.02
CA ASN A 401 26.98 -17.17 -9.59
C ASN A 401 26.71 -17.07 -11.11
N GLY A 402 26.74 -15.89 -11.68
CA GLY A 402 26.58 -15.68 -13.14
C GLY A 402 27.80 -16.09 -13.99
N GLY A 403 28.88 -16.61 -13.37
CA GLY A 403 30.11 -17.00 -14.05
C GLY A 403 30.37 -18.50 -14.17
N THR A 404 29.40 -19.39 -13.83
CA THR A 404 29.64 -20.85 -13.85
C THR A 404 28.49 -21.65 -14.48
N ASP A 405 28.05 -21.26 -15.66
CA ASP A 405 27.32 -22.15 -16.57
C ASP A 405 28.18 -22.40 -17.84
N GLU A 406 29.35 -23.07 -17.65
CA GLU A 406 29.99 -23.83 -18.71
C GLU A 406 29.76 -25.31 -18.46
N GLU A 407 29.18 -25.94 -19.44
CA GLU A 407 28.85 -27.35 -19.60
C GLU A 407 29.94 -28.28 -19.04
N GLY A 408 29.59 -29.07 -18.05
CA GLY A 408 30.33 -30.25 -17.64
C GLY A 408 29.72 -31.49 -18.28
N ASP A 409 30.31 -31.87 -19.41
CA ASP A 409 30.10 -33.12 -20.13
C ASP A 409 30.09 -34.34 -19.21
N ALA A 410 29.04 -35.11 -19.24
CA ALA A 410 28.93 -36.37 -18.55
C ALA A 410 29.68 -37.45 -19.31
N SER A 411 30.78 -37.90 -18.76
CA SER A 411 31.37 -39.18 -19.15
C SER A 411 31.01 -40.27 -18.12
N ASP A 412 30.29 -41.24 -18.63
CA ASP A 412 30.09 -42.58 -18.09
C ASP A 412 31.36 -43.21 -17.46
N GLN A 413 31.20 -43.74 -16.27
CA GLN A 413 31.94 -44.94 -15.88
C GLN A 413 31.10 -45.82 -14.96
N ASP A 414 30.61 -46.89 -15.56
CA ASP A 414 30.21 -48.15 -14.94
C ASP A 414 31.33 -48.74 -14.05
N VAL A 415 31.04 -49.18 -12.86
CA VAL A 415 31.62 -50.41 -12.24
C VAL A 415 30.75 -50.92 -11.12
N ASN A 416 29.90 -51.90 -11.39
CA ASN A 416 29.82 -53.27 -10.93
C ASN A 416 29.91 -53.62 -9.42
N THR A 417 28.77 -54.17 -8.95
CA THR A 417 28.49 -55.34 -8.07
C THR A 417 29.40 -55.70 -6.90
N THR A 418 28.87 -55.85 -5.72
CA THR A 418 28.74 -57.20 -5.07
C THR A 418 27.78 -57.18 -3.87
N GLU A 419 26.98 -58.24 -3.84
CA GLU A 419 26.10 -58.72 -2.74
C GLU A 419 26.84 -59.06 -1.46
N ASN A 420 26.17 -59.00 -0.32
CA ASN A 420 25.83 -60.13 0.61
C ASN A 420 25.14 -59.60 1.87
N THR A 421 23.92 -60.01 2.06
CA THR A 421 23.26 -61.06 2.86
C THR A 421 23.48 -61.02 4.36
N GLU A 422 22.30 -61.17 5.02
CA GLU A 422 21.98 -61.79 6.33
C GLU A 422 22.27 -60.93 7.56
N GLY A 423 21.42 -60.86 8.53
CA GLY A 423 20.19 -61.55 8.89
C GLY A 423 19.74 -61.15 10.28
N THR A 424 18.47 -61.40 10.47
CA THR A 424 17.77 -61.82 11.69
C THR A 424 17.66 -60.95 12.93
N GLU A 425 16.37 -60.68 13.22
CA GLU A 425 15.59 -61.00 14.46
C GLU A 425 16.00 -60.24 15.73
N ASP A 426 15.17 -59.82 16.61
CA ASP A 426 13.85 -60.24 17.08
C ASP A 426 13.34 -59.21 18.12
N ALA A 427 12.01 -59.13 18.17
CA ALA A 427 11.11 -59.03 19.30
C ALA A 427 11.26 -57.98 20.42
N GLY A 428 10.18 -57.37 20.65
CA GLY A 428 9.45 -57.50 21.92
C GLY A 428 9.08 -56.19 22.59
N SER A 429 7.83 -55.91 22.51
CA SER A 429 6.79 -55.82 23.53
C SER A 429 6.91 -54.72 24.57
N ASP A 430 5.86 -54.08 24.61
CA ASP A 430 4.78 -53.89 25.60
C ASP A 430 4.78 -52.63 26.45
N ALA A 431 3.64 -52.04 26.31
CA ALA A 431 2.61 -51.69 27.29
C ALA A 431 2.81 -50.39 28.11
N ALA A 432 1.96 -49.48 27.84
CA ALA A 432 0.68 -49.17 28.49
C ALA A 432 0.73 -48.20 29.67
N SER A 433 -0.27 -47.33 29.61
CA SER A 433 -1.02 -46.70 30.71
C SER A 433 -0.29 -45.58 31.46
N ASP A 434 -0.86 -44.52 31.92
CA ASP A 434 -2.27 -44.17 32.15
C ASP A 434 -2.34 -42.73 32.65
N GLU A 435 -3.47 -42.12 32.35
CA GLU A 435 -4.27 -41.20 33.17
C GLU A 435 -3.65 -39.99 33.91
N SER A 436 -4.25 -38.91 33.68
CA SER A 436 -5.24 -38.09 34.42
C SER A 436 -4.69 -36.73 34.84
N ALA A 437 -5.32 -35.72 34.47
CA ALA A 437 -6.51 -35.02 34.92
C ALA A 437 -6.20 -33.81 35.82
N SER A 438 -6.87 -32.73 35.42
CA SER A 438 -7.42 -31.63 36.25
C SER A 438 -6.42 -30.70 36.94
N SER A 439 -6.61 -29.46 37.11
CA SER A 439 -7.75 -28.52 37.08
C SER A 439 -7.25 -27.13 37.49
N GLU A 440 -7.95 -26.12 37.02
CA GLU A 440 -8.26 -24.85 37.69
C GLU A 440 -7.14 -23.90 38.19
N GLY A 441 -7.29 -22.69 37.76
CA GLY A 441 -6.72 -21.46 38.32
C GLY A 441 -6.88 -20.33 37.35
#